data_8dabe615bdbd854c042882db3bb53459
#
_entry.id   8dabe615bdbd854c042882db3bb53459
#
_cell.length_a   1.000
_cell.length_b   1.000
_cell.length_c   1.000
_cell.angle_alpha   90.00
_cell.angle_beta   90.00
_cell.angle_gamma   90.00
#
_symmetry.space_group_name_H-M   'P 1'
#
loop_
_entity.id
_entity.type
_entity.pdbx_description
1 polymer ?
#
loop_
_entity_poly.entity_id
_entity_poly.type
_entity_poly.pdbx_seq_one_letter_code
_entity_poly.pdbx_strand_id
1 'polypeptide(L)'
;MQITDCVASHDLSLPLLKRLCQTERELLLDLRYEGSLEALRQLRQGHCEFAGIHLPLSRPELAQRGSKVHRAFGPLLRLGREKLIRVAHRTQGLFVPPGNPLGVRGIEDLPRLRFVNRAPTTGTRALLEELLARHRIEPASIRGFNHEESNHLAVAAAVASGAADAGFGIQAAATGK
;
A
#
# COMPACT_ATOMS: atom_id res chain seq x y z
N MET A 1 5.23 -31.38 4.30
CA MET A 1 5.24 -29.94 3.96
C MET A 1 3.87 -29.37 4.33
N GLN A 2 3.83 -28.38 5.20
CA GLN A 2 2.58 -27.74 5.63
C GLN A 2 2.23 -26.61 4.66
N ILE A 3 0.98 -26.58 4.19
CA ILE A 3 0.44 -25.48 3.37
C ILE A 3 -0.30 -24.55 4.31
N THR A 4 -0.10 -23.25 4.13
CA THR A 4 -0.70 -22.20 4.96
C THR A 4 -1.23 -21.09 4.05
N ASP A 5 -2.49 -20.77 4.17
CA ASP A 5 -3.16 -19.75 3.36
C ASP A 5 -2.86 -18.34 3.90
N CYS A 6 -2.37 -17.49 3.03
CA CYS A 6 -2.07 -16.10 3.33
C CYS A 6 -2.76 -15.17 2.33
N VAL A 7 -3.68 -14.36 2.80
CA VAL A 7 -4.32 -13.32 1.99
C VAL A 7 -3.72 -11.98 2.38
N ALA A 8 -3.16 -11.25 1.42
CA ALA A 8 -2.39 -10.06 1.75
C ALA A 8 -2.54 -8.95 0.72
N SER A 9 -2.47 -7.71 1.19
CA SER A 9 -2.23 -6.57 0.32
C SER A 9 -0.85 -6.68 -0.32
N HIS A 10 -0.74 -6.38 -1.62
CA HIS A 10 0.49 -6.55 -2.37
C HIS A 10 1.68 -5.85 -1.73
N ASP A 11 2.76 -6.59 -1.48
CA ASP A 11 4.01 -6.12 -0.92
C ASP A 11 5.20 -6.83 -1.58
N LEU A 12 6.26 -6.09 -1.87
CA LEU A 12 7.47 -6.65 -2.49
C LEU A 12 8.23 -7.62 -1.57
N SER A 13 8.00 -7.58 -0.26
CA SER A 13 8.60 -8.50 0.70
C SER A 13 7.92 -9.88 0.75
N LEU A 14 6.68 -10.00 0.29
CA LEU A 14 5.90 -11.25 0.39
C LEU A 14 6.49 -12.41 -0.45
N PRO A 15 6.96 -12.20 -1.69
CA PRO A 15 7.64 -13.24 -2.43
C PRO A 15 8.92 -13.74 -1.73
N LEU A 16 9.66 -12.83 -1.09
CA LEU A 16 10.83 -13.19 -0.30
C LEU A 16 10.43 -13.99 0.94
N LEU A 17 9.40 -13.55 1.67
CA LEU A 17 8.87 -14.27 2.83
C LEU A 17 8.43 -15.68 2.44
N LYS A 18 7.68 -15.83 1.35
CA LYS A 18 7.25 -17.14 0.82
C LYS A 18 8.44 -18.04 0.59
N ARG A 19 9.49 -17.55 -0.08
CA ARG A 19 10.71 -18.30 -0.34
C ARG A 19 11.41 -18.73 0.97
N LEU A 20 11.59 -17.81 1.92
CA LEU A 20 12.23 -18.11 3.20
C LEU A 20 11.44 -19.13 4.02
N CYS A 21 10.11 -19.04 4.06
CA CYS A 21 9.27 -20.04 4.71
C CYS A 21 9.46 -21.43 4.10
N GLN A 22 9.54 -21.51 2.79
CA GLN A 22 9.73 -22.78 2.10
C GLN A 22 11.12 -23.37 2.34
N THR A 23 12.18 -22.55 2.25
CA THR A 23 13.57 -23.04 2.37
C THR A 23 13.98 -23.30 3.81
N GLU A 24 13.53 -22.48 4.77
CA GLU A 24 14.00 -22.52 6.15
C GLU A 24 13.08 -23.32 7.08
N ARG A 25 11.81 -23.52 6.70
CA ARG A 25 10.79 -24.10 7.58
C ARG A 25 9.92 -25.19 6.94
N GLU A 26 10.18 -25.55 5.69
CA GLU A 26 9.33 -26.48 4.92
C GLU A 26 7.84 -26.08 4.89
N LEU A 27 7.57 -24.77 5.04
CA LEU A 27 6.25 -24.18 5.07
C LEU A 27 5.92 -23.54 3.71
N LEU A 28 4.91 -24.03 3.04
CA LEU A 28 4.44 -23.44 1.79
C LEU A 28 3.37 -22.40 2.07
N LEU A 29 3.68 -21.11 1.81
CA LEU A 29 2.68 -20.05 1.84
C LEU A 29 1.93 -20.02 0.50
N ASP A 30 0.63 -20.27 0.54
CA ASP A 30 -0.26 -19.96 -0.57
C ASP A 30 -0.69 -18.49 -0.49
N LEU A 31 -0.09 -17.65 -1.35
CA LEU A 31 -0.28 -16.20 -1.32
C LEU A 31 -1.35 -15.78 -2.31
N ARG A 32 -2.42 -15.17 -1.80
CA ARG A 32 -3.45 -14.49 -2.57
C ARG A 32 -3.41 -12.99 -2.28
N TYR A 33 -3.52 -12.17 -3.32
CA TYR A 33 -3.43 -10.71 -3.18
C TYR A 33 -4.80 -10.07 -3.19
N GLU A 34 -5.13 -9.40 -2.07
CA GLU A 34 -6.37 -8.68 -1.85
C GLU A 34 -6.11 -7.36 -1.12
N GLY A 35 -7.11 -6.48 -1.04
CA GLY A 35 -7.00 -5.27 -0.20
C GLY A 35 -6.91 -5.62 1.29
N SER A 36 -6.25 -4.76 2.08
CA SER A 36 -6.02 -5.00 3.52
C SER A 36 -7.30 -5.30 4.31
N LEU A 37 -8.41 -4.63 4.00
CA LEU A 37 -9.70 -4.87 4.68
C LEU A 37 -10.29 -6.23 4.29
N GLU A 38 -10.16 -6.61 3.03
CA GLU A 38 -10.65 -7.91 2.55
C GLU A 38 -9.82 -9.05 3.12
N ALA A 39 -8.49 -8.92 3.18
CA ALA A 39 -7.61 -9.89 3.84
C ALA A 39 -8.03 -10.14 5.29
N LEU A 40 -8.36 -9.10 6.05
CA LEU A 40 -8.86 -9.24 7.42
C LEU A 40 -10.23 -9.88 7.51
N ARG A 41 -11.14 -9.62 6.56
CA ARG A 41 -12.45 -10.30 6.52
C ARG A 41 -12.27 -11.79 6.30
N GLN A 42 -11.41 -12.20 5.37
CA GLN A 42 -11.13 -13.61 5.08
C GLN A 42 -10.47 -14.30 6.26
N LEU A 43 -9.53 -13.66 6.96
CA LEU A 43 -8.96 -14.17 8.21
C LEU A 43 -10.07 -14.39 9.26
N ARG A 44 -10.96 -13.44 9.43
CA ARG A 44 -12.06 -13.52 10.39
C ARG A 44 -13.05 -14.62 10.08
N GLN A 45 -13.26 -14.92 8.79
CA GLN A 45 -14.13 -15.99 8.30
C GLN A 45 -13.46 -17.37 8.35
N GLY A 46 -12.16 -17.44 8.65
CA GLY A 46 -11.38 -18.68 8.66
C GLY A 46 -10.98 -19.17 7.27
N HIS A 47 -10.98 -18.28 6.28
CA HIS A 47 -10.60 -18.60 4.90
C HIS A 47 -9.08 -18.47 4.67
N CYS A 48 -8.33 -18.04 5.67
CA CYS A 48 -6.86 -18.03 5.69
C CYS A 48 -6.35 -18.01 7.13
N GLU A 49 -5.11 -18.43 7.34
CA GLU A 49 -4.42 -18.37 8.63
C GLU A 49 -3.69 -17.05 8.84
N PHE A 50 -3.27 -16.39 7.76
CA PHE A 50 -2.57 -15.12 7.80
C PHE A 50 -3.25 -14.06 6.93
N ALA A 51 -3.36 -12.84 7.48
CA ALA A 51 -3.76 -11.66 6.72
C ALA A 51 -2.63 -10.63 6.71
N GLY A 52 -2.09 -10.32 5.54
CA GLY A 52 -1.11 -9.26 5.36
C GLY A 52 -1.79 -7.91 5.11
N ILE A 53 -1.58 -6.96 6.01
CA ILE A 53 -2.24 -5.66 5.95
C ILE A 53 -1.24 -4.51 5.95
N HIS A 54 -1.62 -3.41 5.31
CA HIS A 54 -0.91 -2.15 5.39
C HIS A 54 -1.74 -1.17 6.20
N LEU A 55 -1.16 -0.69 7.28
CA LEU A 55 -1.74 0.38 8.07
C LEU A 55 -0.99 1.67 7.77
N PRO A 56 -1.67 2.74 7.33
CA PRO A 56 -1.05 4.06 7.28
C PRO A 56 -0.83 4.51 8.72
N LEU A 57 0.42 4.43 9.16
CA LEU A 57 0.75 4.71 10.56
C LEU A 57 1.59 5.97 10.65
N SER A 58 0.98 7.05 11.08
CA SER A 58 1.67 7.95 12.00
C SER A 58 1.58 7.34 13.41
N ARG A 59 2.67 7.27 14.15
CA ARG A 59 2.69 6.70 15.51
C ARG A 59 1.59 7.24 16.45
N PRO A 60 1.19 8.55 16.39
CA PRO A 60 0.09 9.07 17.20
C PRO A 60 -1.28 8.49 16.86
N GLU A 61 -1.55 8.17 15.60
CA GLU A 61 -2.90 7.74 15.17
C GLU A 61 -3.23 6.29 15.54
N LEU A 62 -2.22 5.43 15.70
CA LEU A 62 -2.44 4.05 16.20
C LEU A 62 -2.86 4.01 17.66
N ALA A 63 -2.29 4.90 18.47
CA ALA A 63 -2.60 4.97 19.92
C ALA A 63 -3.95 5.65 20.18
N GLN A 64 -4.51 6.37 19.22
CA GLN A 64 -5.71 7.15 19.39
C GLN A 64 -6.95 6.31 19.09
N ARG A 65 -7.67 5.89 20.16
CA ARG A 65 -9.00 5.30 20.03
C ARG A 65 -9.89 6.25 19.23
N GLY A 66 -10.56 5.73 18.20
CA GLY A 66 -11.44 6.52 17.33
C GLY A 66 -10.75 7.16 16.13
N SER A 67 -9.45 6.93 15.89
CA SER A 67 -8.82 7.27 14.61
C SER A 67 -9.50 6.59 13.43
N LYS A 68 -9.33 7.12 12.20
CA LYS A 68 -9.86 6.48 10.98
C LYS A 68 -9.37 5.02 10.85
N VAL A 69 -8.09 4.78 11.17
CA VAL A 69 -7.48 3.45 11.19
C VAL A 69 -8.16 2.55 12.22
N HIS A 70 -8.33 3.02 13.45
CA HIS A 70 -9.00 2.27 14.51
C HIS A 70 -10.45 1.92 14.13
N ARG A 71 -11.19 2.86 13.52
CA ARG A 71 -12.56 2.60 13.05
C ARG A 71 -12.61 1.59 11.91
N ALA A 72 -11.66 1.65 10.97
CA ALA A 72 -11.64 0.76 9.81
C ALA A 72 -11.19 -0.66 10.15
N PHE A 73 -10.16 -0.81 10.95
CA PHE A 73 -9.50 -2.10 11.21
C PHE A 73 -9.86 -2.71 12.58
N GLY A 74 -10.13 -1.88 13.59
CA GLY A 74 -10.44 -2.33 14.95
C GLY A 74 -11.58 -3.36 15.03
N PRO A 75 -12.73 -3.16 14.36
CA PRO A 75 -13.83 -4.12 14.38
C PRO A 75 -13.49 -5.47 13.74
N LEU A 76 -12.46 -5.52 12.89
CA LEU A 76 -12.02 -6.75 12.20
C LEU A 76 -10.97 -7.53 12.98
N LEU A 77 -10.35 -6.91 14.00
CA LEU A 77 -9.34 -7.54 14.85
C LEU A 77 -10.01 -8.03 16.16
N ARG A 78 -9.82 -9.29 16.49
CA ARG A 78 -10.32 -9.89 17.74
C ARG A 78 -9.18 -9.94 18.75
N LEU A 79 -9.20 -9.04 19.71
CA LEU A 79 -8.24 -9.05 20.81
C LEU A 79 -8.26 -10.41 21.52
N GLY A 80 -7.08 -11.03 21.66
CA GLY A 80 -6.91 -12.33 22.30
C GLY A 80 -7.04 -13.54 21.37
N ARG A 81 -7.47 -13.35 20.13
CA ARG A 81 -7.51 -14.42 19.11
C ARG A 81 -6.48 -14.23 18.00
N GLU A 82 -6.40 -13.03 17.47
CA GLU A 82 -5.40 -12.68 16.45
C GLU A 82 -4.19 -12.01 17.09
N LYS A 83 -3.02 -12.29 16.55
CA LYS A 83 -1.76 -11.66 16.93
C LYS A 83 -1.30 -10.75 15.80
N LEU A 84 -1.08 -9.49 16.10
CA LEU A 84 -0.53 -8.54 15.15
C LEU A 84 1.01 -8.61 15.19
N ILE A 85 1.60 -8.95 14.06
CA ILE A 85 3.05 -9.03 13.89
C ILE A 85 3.47 -7.92 12.92
N ARG A 86 4.39 -7.06 13.36
CA ARG A 86 4.97 -6.05 12.49
C ARG A 86 6.09 -6.66 11.65
N VAL A 87 5.92 -6.68 10.34
CA VAL A 87 6.88 -7.26 9.39
C VAL A 87 7.85 -6.20 8.88
N ALA A 88 7.34 -5.03 8.41
CA ALA A 88 8.16 -3.99 7.83
C ALA A 88 7.55 -2.60 7.99
N HIS A 89 8.39 -1.59 7.83
CA HIS A 89 7.97 -0.22 7.56
C HIS A 89 8.23 0.13 6.10
N ARG A 90 7.30 0.87 5.49
CA ARG A 90 7.45 1.34 4.12
C ARG A 90 7.29 2.85 4.09
N THR A 91 8.22 3.52 3.44
CA THR A 91 8.08 4.92 3.08
C THR A 91 7.25 5.00 1.79
N GLN A 92 6.24 5.85 1.78
CA GLN A 92 5.47 6.19 0.60
C GLN A 92 5.68 7.67 0.26
N GLY A 93 5.70 7.97 -1.03
CA GLY A 93 5.93 9.34 -1.50
C GLY A 93 5.65 9.47 -2.99
N LEU A 94 5.94 10.66 -3.50
CA LEU A 94 5.82 10.97 -4.92
C LEU A 94 6.98 10.33 -5.68
N PHE A 95 6.65 9.72 -6.81
CA PHE A 95 7.59 9.32 -7.85
C PHE A 95 7.68 10.44 -8.86
N VAL A 96 8.89 10.76 -9.25
CA VAL A 96 9.21 11.75 -10.28
C VAL A 96 10.32 11.21 -11.16
N PRO A 97 10.47 11.66 -12.41
CA PRO A 97 11.58 11.27 -13.25
C PRO A 97 12.95 11.61 -12.60
N PRO A 98 14.02 10.87 -12.95
CA PRO A 98 15.36 11.13 -12.44
C PRO A 98 15.75 12.60 -12.61
N GLY A 99 16.37 13.16 -11.58
CA GLY A 99 16.75 14.57 -11.55
C GLY A 99 15.62 15.55 -11.29
N ASN A 100 14.38 15.08 -11.16
CA ASN A 100 13.20 15.91 -10.87
C ASN A 100 13.10 17.13 -11.81
N PRO A 101 13.01 16.95 -13.12
CA PRO A 101 13.12 18.06 -14.09
C PRO A 101 12.00 19.10 -13.97
N LEU A 102 10.87 18.74 -13.37
CA LEU A 102 9.72 19.62 -13.17
C LEU A 102 9.74 20.33 -11.79
N GLY A 103 10.78 20.10 -10.99
CA GLY A 103 10.96 20.73 -9.68
C GLY A 103 9.81 20.43 -8.71
N VAL A 104 9.29 19.20 -8.71
CA VAL A 104 8.20 18.77 -7.82
C VAL A 104 8.72 18.76 -6.39
N ARG A 105 8.05 19.47 -5.49
CA ARG A 105 8.46 19.63 -4.08
C ARG A 105 7.50 18.93 -3.12
N GLY A 106 6.25 18.80 -3.50
CA GLY A 106 5.22 18.23 -2.62
C GLY A 106 3.95 17.87 -3.36
N ILE A 107 2.97 17.49 -2.57
CA ILE A 107 1.66 17.06 -3.07
C ILE A 107 0.88 18.23 -3.69
N GLU A 108 1.22 19.45 -3.32
CA GLU A 108 0.66 20.70 -3.82
C GLU A 108 0.94 20.92 -5.30
N ASP A 109 1.97 20.27 -5.82
CA ASP A 109 2.37 20.37 -7.23
C ASP A 109 1.50 19.48 -8.15
N LEU A 110 0.76 18.51 -7.61
CA LEU A 110 0.02 17.52 -8.40
C LEU A 110 -0.97 18.10 -9.41
N PRO A 111 -1.71 19.20 -9.12
CA PRO A 111 -2.66 19.76 -10.09
C PRO A 111 -2.01 20.22 -11.42
N ARG A 112 -0.72 20.55 -11.42
CA ARG A 112 0.00 20.98 -12.63
C ARG A 112 0.64 19.84 -13.41
N LEU A 113 0.57 18.59 -12.91
CA LEU A 113 1.28 17.43 -13.44
C LEU A 113 0.33 16.43 -14.09
N ARG A 114 0.84 15.62 -15.02
CA ARG A 114 0.18 14.38 -15.45
C ARG A 114 0.47 13.32 -14.40
N PHE A 115 -0.57 12.84 -13.75
CA PHE A 115 -0.44 11.93 -12.62
C PHE A 115 -0.91 10.52 -12.99
N VAL A 116 -0.26 9.51 -12.40
CA VAL A 116 -0.69 8.11 -12.44
C VAL A 116 -0.89 7.60 -11.03
N ASN A 117 -1.96 6.87 -10.81
CA ASN A 117 -2.43 6.48 -9.50
C ASN A 117 -2.46 4.95 -9.32
N ARG A 118 -2.84 4.54 -8.13
CA ARG A 118 -3.20 3.17 -7.79
C ARG A 118 -4.72 3.03 -7.73
N ALA A 119 -5.20 1.79 -7.90
CA ALA A 119 -6.63 1.47 -7.81
C ALA A 119 -7.23 1.94 -6.45
N PRO A 120 -8.52 2.37 -6.44
CA PRO A 120 -9.21 2.92 -5.27
C PRO A 120 -9.22 2.00 -4.05
N THR A 121 -9.15 0.69 -4.27
CA THR A 121 -9.16 -0.33 -3.20
C THR A 121 -7.83 -0.46 -2.45
N THR A 122 -6.78 0.26 -2.88
CA THR A 122 -5.44 0.14 -2.28
C THR A 122 -5.23 1.12 -1.12
N GLY A 123 -4.48 0.68 -0.10
CA GLY A 123 -4.09 1.56 1.01
C GLY A 123 -3.22 2.75 0.58
N THR A 124 -2.48 2.62 -0.52
CA THR A 124 -1.70 3.72 -1.12
C THR A 124 -2.60 4.82 -1.65
N ARG A 125 -3.69 4.45 -2.34
CA ARG A 125 -4.68 5.40 -2.82
C ARG A 125 -5.40 6.08 -1.66
N ALA A 126 -5.81 5.34 -0.64
CA ALA A 126 -6.45 5.90 0.55
C ALA A 126 -5.53 6.90 1.27
N LEU A 127 -4.23 6.60 1.39
CA LEU A 127 -3.25 7.53 1.95
C LEU A 127 -3.11 8.80 1.12
N LEU A 128 -3.02 8.67 -0.21
CA LEU A 128 -2.95 9.82 -1.11
C LEU A 128 -4.18 10.72 -0.94
N GLU A 129 -5.38 10.16 -0.96
CA GLU A 129 -6.63 10.91 -0.79
C GLU A 129 -6.70 11.63 0.56
N GLU A 130 -6.19 10.99 1.63
CA GLU A 130 -6.09 11.65 2.93
C GLU A 130 -5.12 12.83 2.89
N LEU A 131 -3.96 12.68 2.24
CA LEU A 131 -2.99 13.77 2.09
C LEU A 131 -3.58 14.91 1.26
N LEU A 132 -4.26 14.63 0.15
CA LEU A 132 -4.93 15.64 -0.67
C LEU A 132 -5.96 16.42 0.15
N ALA A 133 -6.78 15.72 0.93
CA ALA A 133 -7.77 16.35 1.79
C ALA A 133 -7.13 17.27 2.86
N ARG A 134 -6.02 16.84 3.47
CA ARG A 134 -5.26 17.67 4.44
C ARG A 134 -4.71 18.95 3.81
N HIS A 135 -4.28 18.89 2.55
CA HIS A 135 -3.77 20.02 1.78
C HIS A 135 -4.85 20.78 1.01
N ARG A 136 -6.13 20.40 1.15
CA ARG A 136 -7.28 21.01 0.47
C ARG A 136 -7.18 20.98 -1.05
N ILE A 137 -6.61 19.90 -1.58
CA ILE A 137 -6.47 19.67 -3.03
C ILE A 137 -7.61 18.78 -3.48
N GLU A 138 -8.41 19.28 -4.43
CA GLU A 138 -9.49 18.50 -5.02
C GLU A 138 -8.93 17.45 -5.99
N PRO A 139 -9.30 16.17 -5.85
CA PRO A 139 -8.85 15.12 -6.77
C PRO A 139 -9.13 15.41 -8.23
N ALA A 140 -10.28 16.05 -8.52
CA ALA A 140 -10.69 16.43 -9.88
C ALA A 140 -9.75 17.46 -10.53
N SER A 141 -8.96 18.22 -9.73
CA SER A 141 -7.96 19.15 -10.25
C SER A 141 -6.69 18.48 -10.79
N ILE A 142 -6.50 17.18 -10.48
CA ILE A 142 -5.29 16.44 -10.84
C ILE A 142 -5.52 15.69 -12.14
N ARG A 143 -4.81 16.09 -13.20
CA ARG A 143 -4.87 15.43 -14.50
C ARG A 143 -4.34 14.00 -14.40
N GLY A 144 -5.16 13.02 -14.74
CA GLY A 144 -4.80 11.59 -14.67
C GLY A 144 -5.03 10.96 -13.31
N PHE A 145 -5.75 11.63 -12.38
CA PHE A 145 -6.07 11.06 -11.07
C PHE A 145 -6.78 9.69 -11.14
N ASN A 146 -7.58 9.48 -12.19
CA ASN A 146 -8.27 8.21 -12.46
C ASN A 146 -7.51 7.30 -13.43
N HIS A 147 -6.28 7.65 -13.81
CA HIS A 147 -5.41 6.75 -14.54
C HIS A 147 -4.73 5.82 -13.54
N GLU A 148 -5.07 4.55 -13.57
CA GLU A 148 -4.75 3.58 -12.54
C GLU A 148 -3.77 2.52 -13.03
N GLU A 149 -2.81 2.19 -12.18
CA GLU A 149 -1.87 1.10 -12.40
C GLU A 149 -2.02 0.00 -11.35
N SER A 150 -1.82 -1.23 -11.77
CA SER A 150 -2.08 -2.42 -10.96
C SER A 150 -1.16 -2.57 -9.74
N ASN A 151 0.08 -2.09 -9.84
CA ASN A 151 1.08 -2.24 -8.78
C ASN A 151 2.06 -1.05 -8.74
N HIS A 152 2.92 -1.00 -7.72
CA HIS A 152 3.86 0.11 -7.52
C HIS A 152 4.93 0.20 -8.61
N LEU A 153 5.34 -0.95 -9.17
CA LEU A 153 6.35 -0.99 -10.23
C LEU A 153 5.78 -0.43 -11.54
N ALA A 154 4.50 -0.71 -11.83
CA ALA A 154 3.81 -0.15 -13.00
C ALA A 154 3.68 1.37 -12.90
N VAL A 155 3.35 1.90 -11.69
CA VAL A 155 3.37 3.36 -11.46
C VAL A 155 4.77 3.93 -11.69
N ALA A 156 5.81 3.30 -11.15
CA ALA A 156 7.19 3.75 -11.35
C ALA A 156 7.61 3.70 -12.83
N ALA A 157 7.22 2.65 -13.55
CA ALA A 157 7.49 2.50 -14.97
C ALA A 157 6.79 3.57 -15.82
N ALA A 158 5.54 3.91 -15.51
CA ALA A 158 4.80 4.97 -16.18
C ALA A 158 5.49 6.34 -16.02
N VAL A 159 6.03 6.62 -14.83
CA VAL A 159 6.80 7.85 -14.59
C VAL A 159 8.16 7.79 -15.29
N ALA A 160 8.87 6.68 -15.21
CA ALA A 160 10.19 6.52 -15.84
C ALA A 160 10.14 6.62 -17.36
N SER A 161 9.07 6.13 -17.99
CA SER A 161 8.86 6.19 -19.45
C SER A 161 8.36 7.55 -19.95
N GLY A 162 8.01 8.48 -19.04
CA GLY A 162 7.44 9.78 -19.39
C GLY A 162 5.94 9.73 -19.76
N ALA A 163 5.26 8.61 -19.55
CA ALA A 163 3.80 8.51 -19.70
C ALA A 163 3.07 9.36 -18.66
N ALA A 164 3.66 9.51 -17.48
CA ALA A 164 3.22 10.41 -16.42
C ALA A 164 4.39 11.27 -15.91
N ASP A 165 4.07 12.44 -15.34
CA ASP A 165 5.05 13.34 -14.74
C ASP A 165 5.29 12.99 -13.26
N ALA A 166 4.29 12.41 -12.61
CA ALA A 166 4.37 11.96 -11.22
C ALA A 166 3.45 10.77 -10.95
N GLY A 167 3.79 10.02 -9.92
CA GLY A 167 2.98 8.96 -9.33
C GLY A 167 3.14 8.91 -7.82
N PHE A 168 2.36 8.08 -7.14
CA PHE A 168 2.47 7.91 -5.69
C PHE A 168 2.64 6.43 -5.34
N GLY A 169 3.63 6.11 -4.52
CA GLY A 169 3.90 4.72 -4.18
C GLY A 169 5.00 4.53 -3.15
N ILE A 170 5.46 3.28 -3.00
CA ILE A 170 6.49 2.91 -2.03
C ILE A 170 7.89 3.21 -2.58
N GLN A 171 8.77 3.71 -1.73
CA GLN A 171 10.15 4.07 -2.08
C GLN A 171 10.92 2.94 -2.79
N ALA A 172 10.77 1.70 -2.34
CA ALA A 172 11.43 0.55 -2.93
C ALA A 172 11.12 0.35 -4.43
N ALA A 173 9.92 0.73 -4.88
CA ALA A 173 9.57 0.65 -6.31
C ALA A 173 10.21 1.77 -7.14
N ALA A 174 10.49 2.93 -6.55
CA ALA A 174 11.17 4.04 -7.23
C ALA A 174 12.67 3.79 -7.40
N THR A 175 13.30 3.03 -6.49
CA THR A 175 14.75 2.81 -6.49
C THR A 175 15.16 1.52 -7.20
N GLY A 176 14.22 0.70 -7.64
CA GLY A 176 14.50 -0.59 -8.30
C GLY A 176 15.19 -1.62 -7.40
N LYS A 177 15.09 -1.46 -6.06
CA LYS A 177 15.70 -2.34 -5.06
C LYS A 177 14.67 -3.22 -4.38
#